data_52e24c0cfe70f3e320e0a675c72d4f4c
#
_entry.id   52e24c0cfe70f3e320e0a675c72d4f4c
#
_cell.length_a   1.000
_cell.length_b   1.000
_cell.length_c   1.000
_cell.angle_alpha   90.00
_cell.angle_beta   90.00
_cell.angle_gamma   90.00
#
_symmetry.space_group_name_H-M   'P 1'
#
loop_
_entity.id
_entity.type
_entity.pdbx_description
1 polymer ?
#
loop_
_entity_poly.entity_id
_entity_poly.type
_entity_poly.pdbx_seq_one_letter_code
_entity_poly.pdbx_strand_id
1 'polypeptide(L)'
;EVGIDPEDIAFLQYTGGTTGMPKGAMLTHRNLVANMQQASAWVSKQAKPGQETIITALPLYHIFALTANGLVFTKFGAKNILITNPRDMPGFVKELKREPFTAITGVNTLFNGLLNTPGFEDVDFSKLHLTLGGGMAVQRAVAERWKKATGVTLVEAYGLTETSPAACINPMDLDEYNGSIGLPIPSTDVCVKGEDGNPMPLGEVGELCIRGPQVMKGYWNRPEETAQVID
;
A
#
# COMPACT_ATOMS: atom_id res chain seq x y z
N GLU A 1 -26.72 16.90 11.19
CA GLU A 1 -25.28 16.53 11.11
C GLU A 1 -24.90 15.85 12.41
N VAL A 2 -24.20 14.74 12.32
CA VAL A 2 -23.62 14.07 13.49
C VAL A 2 -22.22 14.65 13.68
N GLY A 3 -21.90 15.13 14.90
CA GLY A 3 -20.55 15.54 15.25
C GLY A 3 -19.63 14.33 15.21
N ILE A 4 -18.49 14.42 14.51
CA ILE A 4 -17.47 13.38 14.42
C ILE A 4 -16.21 13.90 15.10
N ASP A 5 -15.70 13.14 16.08
CA ASP A 5 -14.40 13.40 16.69
C ASP A 5 -13.30 12.72 15.87
N PRO A 6 -12.14 13.31 15.67
CA PRO A 6 -11.00 12.65 15.02
C PRO A 6 -10.59 11.32 15.66
N GLU A 7 -10.85 11.14 16.95
CA GLU A 7 -10.56 9.92 17.69
C GLU A 7 -11.69 8.87 17.65
N ASP A 8 -12.82 9.19 17.01
CA ASP A 8 -13.87 8.21 16.75
C ASP A 8 -13.33 7.12 15.82
N ILE A 9 -13.77 5.88 16.06
CA ILE A 9 -13.41 4.73 15.22
C ILE A 9 -14.13 4.87 13.88
N ALA A 10 -13.36 5.03 12.81
CA ALA A 10 -13.88 5.05 11.45
C ALA A 10 -14.04 3.64 10.88
N PHE A 11 -13.08 2.74 11.17
CA PHE A 11 -13.10 1.35 10.71
C PHE A 11 -12.65 0.38 11.79
N LEU A 12 -13.32 -0.76 11.87
CA LEU A 12 -12.81 -1.99 12.47
C LEU A 12 -12.25 -2.85 11.33
N GLN A 13 -10.97 -2.68 11.08
CA GLN A 13 -10.31 -3.35 9.98
C GLN A 13 -9.74 -4.68 10.46
N TYR A 14 -10.33 -5.78 10.00
CA TYR A 14 -9.85 -7.11 10.39
C TYR A 14 -8.55 -7.48 9.70
N THR A 15 -7.60 -8.00 10.49
CA THR A 15 -6.32 -8.48 9.99
C THR A 15 -6.45 -9.91 9.48
N GLY A 16 -5.80 -10.21 8.35
CA GLY A 16 -5.66 -11.58 7.86
C GLY A 16 -4.47 -12.28 8.54
N GLY A 17 -4.52 -12.47 9.87
CA GLY A 17 -3.43 -13.09 10.62
C GLY A 17 -3.09 -14.49 10.11
N THR A 18 -1.81 -14.77 9.86
CA THR A 18 -1.30 -16.07 9.43
C THR A 18 -1.27 -17.11 10.56
N THR A 19 -1.42 -16.69 11.81
CA THR A 19 -1.17 -17.52 13.01
C THR A 19 -2.24 -17.46 14.08
N GLY A 20 -3.43 -16.88 13.84
CA GLY A 20 -4.45 -16.75 14.89
C GLY A 20 -5.83 -16.31 14.40
N MET A 21 -6.75 -16.15 15.36
CA MET A 21 -8.07 -15.56 15.09
C MET A 21 -7.91 -14.14 14.53
N PRO A 22 -8.66 -13.76 13.48
CA PRO A 22 -8.64 -12.41 12.95
C PRO A 22 -8.94 -11.38 14.07
N LYS A 23 -8.16 -10.30 14.11
CA LYS A 23 -8.31 -9.21 15.08
C LYS A 23 -8.76 -7.93 14.35
N GLY A 24 -9.72 -7.23 14.91
CA GLY A 24 -10.20 -5.95 14.36
C GLY A 24 -9.32 -4.81 14.85
N ALA A 25 -8.46 -4.29 13.99
CA ALA A 25 -7.70 -3.07 14.28
C ALA A 25 -8.66 -1.87 14.30
N MET A 26 -8.64 -1.09 15.39
CA MET A 26 -9.43 0.12 15.55
C MET A 26 -8.72 1.29 14.86
N LEU A 27 -9.18 1.65 13.66
CA LEU A 27 -8.65 2.78 12.92
C LEU A 27 -9.56 3.99 13.11
N THR A 28 -9.01 5.05 13.67
CA THR A 28 -9.74 6.30 13.88
C THR A 28 -9.77 7.15 12.61
N HIS A 29 -10.67 8.15 12.57
CA HIS A 29 -10.66 9.14 11.49
C HIS A 29 -9.30 9.83 11.37
N ARG A 30 -8.64 10.13 12.51
CA ARG A 30 -7.29 10.70 12.53
C ARG A 30 -6.28 9.79 11.86
N ASN A 31 -6.27 8.49 12.17
CA ASN A 31 -5.30 7.55 11.59
C ASN A 31 -5.40 7.51 10.06
N LEU A 32 -6.61 7.37 9.54
CA LEU A 32 -6.85 7.30 8.08
C LEU A 32 -6.53 8.61 7.37
N VAL A 33 -6.96 9.74 7.92
CA VAL A 33 -6.68 11.06 7.34
C VAL A 33 -5.18 11.34 7.38
N ALA A 34 -4.49 11.02 8.48
CA ALA A 34 -3.05 11.16 8.57
C ALA A 34 -2.34 10.34 7.48
N ASN A 35 -2.67 9.04 7.37
CA ASN A 35 -2.01 8.19 6.37
C ASN A 35 -2.33 8.60 4.93
N MET A 36 -3.57 9.01 4.65
CA MET A 36 -3.94 9.60 3.37
C MET A 36 -3.09 10.85 3.05
N GLN A 37 -2.86 11.74 4.03
CA GLN A 37 -2.03 12.93 3.84
C GLN A 37 -0.55 12.58 3.63
N GLN A 38 -0.01 11.67 4.44
CA GLN A 38 1.36 11.18 4.35
C GLN A 38 1.64 10.56 2.98
N ALA A 39 0.79 9.61 2.55
CA ALA A 39 0.91 8.96 1.25
C ALA A 39 0.71 9.96 0.09
N SER A 40 -0.25 10.88 0.20
CA SER A 40 -0.46 11.94 -0.80
C SER A 40 0.77 12.83 -0.95
N ALA A 41 1.40 13.24 0.15
CA ALA A 41 2.62 14.03 0.12
C ALA A 41 3.77 13.26 -0.55
N TRP A 42 3.87 11.95 -0.27
CA TRP A 42 4.91 11.09 -0.85
C TRP A 42 4.82 10.98 -2.36
N VAL A 43 3.61 10.76 -2.90
CA VAL A 43 3.40 10.58 -4.34
C VAL A 43 3.17 11.90 -5.10
N SER A 44 3.13 13.04 -4.43
CA SER A 44 2.73 14.34 -5.00
C SER A 44 3.60 14.84 -6.14
N LYS A 45 4.84 14.39 -6.24
CA LYS A 45 5.73 14.74 -7.36
C LYS A 45 5.34 14.03 -8.66
N GLN A 46 4.78 12.84 -8.55
CA GLN A 46 4.37 12.00 -9.68
C GLN A 46 2.87 12.14 -9.97
N ALA A 47 2.01 12.07 -8.94
CA ALA A 47 0.57 12.16 -9.11
C ALA A 47 0.09 13.62 -9.22
N LYS A 48 -0.68 13.91 -10.26
CA LYS A 48 -1.21 15.26 -10.55
C LYS A 48 -2.72 15.32 -10.31
N PRO A 49 -3.21 16.30 -9.54
CA PRO A 49 -4.65 16.44 -9.29
C PRO A 49 -5.47 16.52 -10.58
N GLY A 50 -6.54 15.73 -10.64
CA GLY A 50 -7.48 15.68 -11.78
C GLY A 50 -6.96 15.03 -13.05
N GLN A 51 -5.74 14.46 -13.03
CA GLN A 51 -5.13 13.89 -14.24
C GLN A 51 -4.87 12.38 -14.14
N GLU A 52 -5.09 11.81 -12.96
CA GLU A 52 -4.75 10.41 -12.73
C GLU A 52 -5.88 9.46 -13.09
N THR A 53 -5.49 8.30 -13.62
CA THR A 53 -6.37 7.14 -13.79
C THR A 53 -5.68 5.94 -13.16
N ILE A 54 -6.25 5.42 -12.08
CA ILE A 54 -5.69 4.28 -11.34
C ILE A 54 -6.45 3.00 -11.59
N ILE A 55 -5.71 1.93 -11.82
CA ILE A 55 -6.24 0.55 -11.83
C ILE A 55 -6.36 0.03 -10.41
N THR A 56 -7.57 -0.32 -10.00
CA THR A 56 -7.88 -0.83 -8.68
C THR A 56 -8.34 -2.28 -8.79
N ALA A 57 -7.37 -3.19 -8.67
CA ALA A 57 -7.58 -4.64 -8.73
C ALA A 57 -7.58 -5.31 -7.35
N LEU A 58 -7.02 -4.63 -6.33
CA LEU A 58 -7.06 -5.11 -4.96
C LEU A 58 -8.44 -4.83 -4.33
N PRO A 59 -8.93 -5.72 -3.45
CA PRO A 59 -10.22 -5.52 -2.78
C PRO A 59 -10.23 -4.25 -1.93
N LEU A 60 -11.24 -3.38 -2.12
CA LEU A 60 -11.37 -2.14 -1.35
C LEU A 60 -11.67 -2.37 0.15
N TYR A 61 -12.06 -3.57 0.56
CA TYR A 61 -12.15 -3.94 1.97
C TYR A 61 -10.79 -4.25 2.61
N HIS A 62 -9.71 -4.37 1.83
CA HIS A 62 -8.35 -4.48 2.34
C HIS A 62 -7.77 -3.08 2.50
N ILE A 63 -7.14 -2.82 3.65
CA ILE A 63 -6.64 -1.48 4.01
C ILE A 63 -5.72 -0.85 2.96
N PHE A 64 -4.92 -1.67 2.27
CA PHE A 64 -4.04 -1.18 1.20
C PHE A 64 -4.85 -0.50 0.08
N ALA A 65 -5.82 -1.20 -0.50
CA ALA A 65 -6.65 -0.63 -1.56
C ALA A 65 -7.57 0.48 -1.04
N LEU A 66 -8.13 0.33 0.17
CA LEU A 66 -8.97 1.36 0.79
C LEU A 66 -8.22 2.69 0.87
N THR A 67 -7.02 2.70 1.43
CA THR A 67 -6.27 3.93 1.61
C THR A 67 -5.59 4.39 0.32
N ALA A 68 -4.78 3.54 -0.31
CA ALA A 68 -4.01 3.95 -1.50
C ALA A 68 -4.93 4.29 -2.69
N ASN A 69 -5.82 3.37 -3.08
CA ASN A 69 -6.66 3.55 -4.25
C ASN A 69 -7.92 4.38 -3.94
N GLY A 70 -8.61 4.03 -2.84
CA GLY A 70 -9.86 4.67 -2.45
C GLY A 70 -9.65 6.10 -1.94
N LEU A 71 -8.86 6.30 -0.90
CA LEU A 71 -8.74 7.60 -0.25
C LEU A 71 -7.73 8.52 -0.95
N VAL A 72 -6.49 8.07 -1.19
CA VAL A 72 -5.43 8.91 -1.76
C VAL A 72 -5.79 9.33 -3.19
N PHE A 73 -6.15 8.40 -4.07
CA PHE A 73 -6.47 8.77 -5.45
C PHE A 73 -7.79 9.52 -5.58
N THR A 74 -8.78 9.27 -4.70
CA THR A 74 -10.00 10.12 -4.64
C THR A 74 -9.66 11.55 -4.21
N LYS A 75 -8.75 11.73 -3.25
CA LYS A 75 -8.25 13.07 -2.87
C LYS A 75 -7.59 13.81 -4.03
N PHE A 76 -6.89 13.09 -4.91
CA PHE A 76 -6.34 13.66 -6.15
C PHE A 76 -7.39 13.91 -7.23
N GLY A 77 -8.66 13.54 -7.02
CA GLY A 77 -9.70 13.64 -8.05
C GLY A 77 -9.46 12.66 -9.22
N ALA A 78 -8.83 11.54 -8.96
CA ALA A 78 -8.48 10.54 -9.95
C ALA A 78 -9.68 9.69 -10.38
N LYS A 79 -9.65 9.21 -11.61
CA LYS A 79 -10.53 8.15 -12.09
C LYS A 79 -10.05 6.80 -11.56
N ASN A 80 -10.93 6.06 -10.86
CA ASN A 80 -10.68 4.69 -10.43
C ASN A 80 -11.32 3.69 -11.41
N ILE A 81 -10.51 2.82 -12.00
CA ILE A 81 -10.97 1.69 -12.82
C ILE A 81 -10.98 0.45 -11.95
N LEU A 82 -12.16 -0.02 -11.57
CA LEU A 82 -12.34 -1.16 -10.68
C LEU A 82 -12.28 -2.46 -11.48
N ILE A 83 -11.33 -3.33 -11.15
CA ILE A 83 -11.24 -4.69 -11.68
C ILE A 83 -11.98 -5.62 -10.73
N THR A 84 -13.19 -5.98 -11.08
CA THR A 84 -14.08 -6.75 -10.19
C THR A 84 -13.68 -8.23 -10.06
N ASN A 85 -12.98 -8.78 -11.04
CA ASN A 85 -12.45 -10.13 -10.99
C ASN A 85 -10.97 -10.18 -11.42
N PRO A 86 -10.03 -9.85 -10.52
CA PRO A 86 -8.59 -9.85 -10.84
C PRO A 86 -8.00 -11.26 -11.05
N ARG A 87 -8.77 -12.33 -10.83
CA ARG A 87 -8.36 -13.70 -11.13
C ARG A 87 -8.57 -14.08 -12.60
N ASP A 88 -9.49 -13.41 -13.27
CA ASP A 88 -9.65 -13.50 -14.72
C ASP A 88 -8.59 -12.64 -15.41
N MET A 89 -7.36 -13.17 -15.50
CA MET A 89 -6.24 -12.46 -16.08
C MET A 89 -6.45 -12.04 -17.55
N PRO A 90 -7.03 -12.88 -18.44
CA PRO A 90 -7.35 -12.44 -19.80
C PRO A 90 -8.36 -11.28 -19.83
N GLY A 91 -9.41 -11.35 -19.01
CA GLY A 91 -10.38 -10.25 -18.84
C GLY A 91 -9.71 -8.99 -18.30
N PHE A 92 -8.80 -9.12 -17.33
CA PHE A 92 -8.06 -8.00 -16.79
C PHE A 92 -7.17 -7.32 -17.86
N VAL A 93 -6.40 -8.08 -18.63
CA VAL A 93 -5.59 -7.53 -19.74
C VAL A 93 -6.49 -6.81 -20.76
N LYS A 94 -7.67 -7.35 -21.04
CA LYS A 94 -8.65 -6.68 -21.92
C LYS A 94 -9.10 -5.33 -21.36
N GLU A 95 -9.33 -5.22 -20.05
CA GLU A 95 -9.67 -3.94 -19.42
C GLU A 95 -8.49 -2.95 -19.46
N LEU A 96 -7.24 -3.40 -19.26
CA LEU A 96 -6.05 -2.54 -19.38
C LEU A 96 -5.87 -1.96 -20.80
N LYS A 97 -6.34 -2.66 -21.82
CA LYS A 97 -6.29 -2.18 -23.23
C LYS A 97 -7.38 -1.18 -23.58
N ARG A 98 -8.42 -1.04 -22.74
CA ARG A 98 -9.57 -0.17 -23.06
C ARG A 98 -9.29 1.30 -22.87
N GLU A 99 -8.50 1.65 -21.86
CA GLU A 99 -8.24 3.03 -21.51
C GLU A 99 -6.78 3.19 -21.04
N PRO A 100 -6.12 4.27 -21.45
CA PRO A 100 -4.85 4.63 -20.86
C PRO A 100 -4.99 4.85 -19.35
N PHE A 101 -4.06 4.32 -18.59
CA PHE A 101 -4.01 4.50 -17.14
C PHE A 101 -2.63 5.01 -16.71
N THR A 102 -2.61 5.72 -15.59
CA THR A 102 -1.42 6.41 -15.09
C THR A 102 -0.78 5.71 -13.91
N ALA A 103 -1.59 4.94 -13.18
CA ALA A 103 -1.16 4.28 -11.96
C ALA A 103 -1.78 2.88 -11.82
N ILE A 104 -1.03 1.98 -11.20
CA ILE A 104 -1.53 0.66 -10.78
C ILE A 104 -0.89 0.25 -9.46
N THR A 105 -1.70 -0.29 -8.55
CA THR A 105 -1.24 -0.91 -7.31
C THR A 105 -1.52 -2.41 -7.33
N GLY A 106 -0.68 -3.18 -6.67
CA GLY A 106 -0.87 -4.62 -6.63
C GLY A 106 0.02 -5.34 -5.63
N VAL A 107 -0.17 -6.64 -5.56
CA VAL A 107 0.72 -7.57 -4.86
C VAL A 107 1.62 -8.27 -5.88
N ASN A 108 2.73 -8.84 -5.43
CA ASN A 108 3.69 -9.55 -6.30
C ASN A 108 3.03 -10.57 -7.25
N THR A 109 2.08 -11.36 -6.74
CA THR A 109 1.39 -12.38 -7.55
C THR A 109 0.51 -11.79 -8.65
N LEU A 110 -0.08 -10.60 -8.44
CA LEU A 110 -0.84 -9.89 -9.46
C LEU A 110 0.06 -9.46 -10.63
N PHE A 111 1.17 -8.80 -10.32
CA PHE A 111 2.14 -8.36 -11.33
C PHE A 111 2.71 -9.54 -12.12
N ASN A 112 3.09 -10.62 -11.41
CA ASN A 112 3.57 -11.84 -12.06
C ASN A 112 2.49 -12.49 -12.94
N GLY A 113 1.23 -12.50 -12.50
CA GLY A 113 0.09 -13.00 -13.28
C GLY A 113 -0.09 -12.21 -14.59
N LEU A 114 -0.12 -10.90 -14.52
CA LEU A 114 -0.22 -10.03 -15.70
C LEU A 114 0.92 -10.26 -16.69
N LEU A 115 2.17 -10.30 -16.20
CA LEU A 115 3.36 -10.55 -17.01
C LEU A 115 3.37 -11.90 -17.75
N ASN A 116 2.61 -12.88 -17.27
CA ASN A 116 2.48 -14.19 -17.88
C ASN A 116 1.19 -14.35 -18.70
N THR A 117 0.38 -13.31 -18.79
CA THR A 117 -0.89 -13.38 -19.51
C THR A 117 -0.69 -12.96 -20.97
N PRO A 118 -1.08 -13.79 -21.95
CA PRO A 118 -0.96 -13.44 -23.37
C PRO A 118 -1.68 -12.12 -23.68
N GLY A 119 -1.03 -11.28 -24.46
CA GLY A 119 -1.52 -9.97 -24.86
C GLY A 119 -1.26 -8.86 -23.87
N PHE A 120 -0.61 -9.12 -22.73
CA PHE A 120 -0.16 -8.06 -21.82
C PHE A 120 0.89 -7.15 -22.49
N GLU A 121 1.71 -7.72 -23.34
CA GLU A 121 2.70 -7.01 -24.17
C GLU A 121 2.11 -5.96 -25.11
N ASP A 122 0.83 -6.08 -25.46
CA ASP A 122 0.12 -5.14 -26.35
C ASP A 122 -0.61 -4.01 -25.58
N VAL A 123 -0.50 -3.95 -24.26
CA VAL A 123 -1.11 -2.88 -23.45
C VAL A 123 -0.33 -1.58 -23.65
N ASP A 124 -1.04 -0.48 -23.83
CA ASP A 124 -0.43 0.85 -23.94
C ASP A 124 -0.04 1.38 -22.56
N PHE A 125 1.27 1.37 -22.27
CA PHE A 125 1.85 1.90 -21.04
C PHE A 125 2.35 3.35 -21.17
N SER A 126 2.08 4.04 -22.27
CA SER A 126 2.62 5.38 -22.54
C SER A 126 2.25 6.44 -21.49
N LYS A 127 1.17 6.23 -20.75
CA LYS A 127 0.71 7.11 -19.67
C LYS A 127 1.07 6.60 -18.27
N LEU A 128 1.49 5.34 -18.15
CA LEU A 128 1.85 4.76 -16.87
C LEU A 128 3.12 5.40 -16.32
N HIS A 129 3.08 5.88 -15.11
CA HIS A 129 4.25 6.48 -14.42
C HIS A 129 4.30 6.14 -12.92
N LEU A 130 3.28 5.47 -12.39
CA LEU A 130 3.24 5.07 -10.99
C LEU A 130 2.83 3.60 -10.87
N THR A 131 3.75 2.77 -10.37
CA THR A 131 3.46 1.38 -10.03
C THR A 131 3.92 1.07 -8.62
N LEU A 132 3.00 0.59 -7.78
CA LEU A 132 3.25 0.37 -6.36
C LEU A 132 2.92 -1.06 -5.96
N GLY A 133 3.90 -1.78 -5.50
CA GLY A 133 3.77 -3.12 -4.91
C GLY A 133 3.74 -3.06 -3.39
N GLY A 134 2.88 -3.85 -2.76
CA GLY A 134 2.79 -3.92 -1.30
C GLY A 134 1.98 -5.11 -0.83
N GLY A 135 1.78 -5.21 0.49
CA GLY A 135 1.03 -6.32 1.11
C GLY A 135 1.80 -7.65 1.18
N MET A 136 2.84 -7.80 0.42
CA MET A 136 3.86 -8.86 0.47
C MET A 136 5.12 -8.39 -0.26
N ALA A 137 6.25 -9.03 0.03
CA ALA A 137 7.51 -8.71 -0.63
C ALA A 137 7.42 -8.86 -2.15
N VAL A 138 7.93 -7.89 -2.87
CA VAL A 138 8.07 -7.93 -4.33
C VAL A 138 9.32 -8.74 -4.66
N GLN A 139 9.19 -9.70 -5.58
CA GLN A 139 10.32 -10.48 -6.05
C GLN A 139 11.11 -9.68 -7.10
N ARG A 140 12.44 -9.66 -6.97
CA ARG A 140 13.33 -8.96 -7.93
C ARG A 140 13.04 -9.33 -9.38
N ALA A 141 12.91 -10.62 -9.68
CA ALA A 141 12.63 -11.09 -11.03
C ALA A 141 11.29 -10.57 -11.59
N VAL A 142 10.28 -10.37 -10.73
CA VAL A 142 9.00 -9.78 -11.14
C VAL A 142 9.17 -8.28 -11.38
N ALA A 143 9.86 -7.57 -10.51
CA ALA A 143 10.10 -6.13 -10.66
C ALA A 143 10.91 -5.79 -11.91
N GLU A 144 11.97 -6.56 -12.20
CA GLU A 144 12.79 -6.39 -13.41
C GLU A 144 12.00 -6.66 -14.69
N ARG A 145 11.21 -7.75 -14.71
CA ARG A 145 10.33 -8.05 -15.85
C ARG A 145 9.24 -6.98 -16.05
N TRP A 146 8.68 -6.48 -14.94
CA TRP A 146 7.70 -5.41 -14.98
C TRP A 146 8.29 -4.14 -15.61
N LYS A 147 9.45 -3.70 -15.12
CA LYS A 147 10.15 -2.55 -15.69
C LYS A 147 10.46 -2.73 -17.18
N LYS A 148 10.93 -3.92 -17.57
CA LYS A 148 11.21 -4.25 -18.98
C LYS A 148 9.95 -4.18 -19.86
N ALA A 149 8.81 -4.63 -19.36
CA ALA A 149 7.55 -4.65 -20.11
C ALA A 149 6.87 -3.28 -20.18
N THR A 150 6.93 -2.49 -19.09
CA THR A 150 6.14 -1.26 -18.95
C THR A 150 6.99 0.03 -19.06
N GLY A 151 8.30 -0.06 -18.90
CA GLY A 151 9.19 1.09 -18.77
C GLY A 151 9.20 1.74 -17.39
N VAL A 152 8.32 1.30 -16.45
CA VAL A 152 8.13 1.92 -15.12
C VAL A 152 8.62 0.99 -14.02
N THR A 153 9.38 1.54 -13.07
CA THR A 153 9.89 0.77 -11.93
C THR A 153 8.75 0.39 -10.99
N LEU A 154 8.68 -0.87 -10.60
CA LEU A 154 7.76 -1.34 -9.56
C LEU A 154 8.30 -0.96 -8.19
N VAL A 155 7.75 0.12 -7.63
CA VAL A 155 8.14 0.65 -6.32
C VAL A 155 7.50 -0.19 -5.21
N GLU A 156 8.29 -0.59 -4.22
CA GLU A 156 7.79 -1.37 -3.08
C GLU A 156 7.41 -0.45 -1.91
N ALA A 157 6.28 -0.77 -1.27
CA ALA A 157 5.80 -0.14 -0.06
C ALA A 157 5.51 -1.19 1.02
N TYR A 158 5.78 -0.82 2.26
CA TYR A 158 5.51 -1.61 3.45
C TYR A 158 4.49 -0.94 4.33
N GLY A 159 3.64 -1.77 4.90
CA GLY A 159 2.64 -1.34 5.88
C GLY A 159 1.83 -2.50 6.40
N LEU A 160 1.03 -2.22 7.40
CA LEU A 160 0.20 -3.16 8.14
C LEU A 160 -1.23 -2.62 8.19
N THR A 161 -2.20 -3.48 8.48
CA THR A 161 -3.56 -3.02 8.82
C THR A 161 -3.50 -2.03 9.98
N GLU A 162 -2.63 -2.30 10.94
CA GLU A 162 -2.37 -1.53 12.15
C GLU A 162 -1.73 -0.16 11.90
N THR A 163 -1.24 0.11 10.69
CA THR A 163 -0.63 1.39 10.28
C THR A 163 -1.40 2.15 9.18
N SER A 164 -2.63 1.78 8.87
CA SER A 164 -3.66 2.47 8.04
C SER A 164 -3.41 2.69 6.53
N PRO A 165 -2.64 1.98 5.71
CA PRO A 165 -1.67 0.96 6.06
C PRO A 165 -0.21 1.43 6.01
N ALA A 166 0.13 2.52 5.28
CA ALA A 166 1.50 2.82 4.88
C ALA A 166 2.39 3.24 6.06
N ALA A 167 3.57 2.64 6.14
CA ALA A 167 4.62 3.02 7.08
C ALA A 167 5.92 3.42 6.36
N CYS A 168 6.33 2.64 5.37
CA CYS A 168 7.51 2.92 4.55
C CYS A 168 7.17 2.77 3.06
N ILE A 169 7.73 3.64 2.24
CA ILE A 169 7.61 3.60 0.78
C ILE A 169 8.98 3.93 0.18
N ASN A 170 9.40 3.22 -0.85
CA ASN A 170 10.58 3.61 -1.61
C ASN A 170 10.35 4.97 -2.30
N PRO A 171 11.42 5.73 -2.57
CA PRO A 171 11.32 6.93 -3.41
C PRO A 171 10.63 6.63 -4.73
N MET A 172 9.68 7.49 -5.12
CA MET A 172 8.87 7.28 -6.34
C MET A 172 9.66 7.50 -7.63
N ASP A 173 10.84 8.10 -7.55
CA ASP A 173 11.81 8.33 -8.62
C ASP A 173 12.92 7.26 -8.64
N LEU A 174 12.69 6.12 -7.99
CA LEU A 174 13.63 5.02 -7.97
C LEU A 174 13.81 4.43 -9.38
N ASP A 175 15.04 4.46 -9.87
CA ASP A 175 15.34 3.94 -11.20
C ASP A 175 15.24 2.42 -11.27
N GLU A 176 15.70 1.71 -10.24
CA GLU A 176 15.72 0.25 -10.22
C GLU A 176 15.21 -0.31 -8.91
N TYR A 177 14.63 -1.51 -8.96
CA TYR A 177 14.20 -2.23 -7.75
C TYR A 177 15.40 -2.55 -6.85
N ASN A 178 15.33 -2.12 -5.59
CA ASN A 178 16.42 -2.22 -4.62
C ASN A 178 16.23 -3.33 -3.56
N GLY A 179 15.05 -3.94 -3.47
CA GLY A 179 14.75 -4.97 -2.45
C GLY A 179 14.51 -4.44 -1.04
N SER A 180 14.33 -3.12 -0.89
CA SER A 180 14.03 -2.48 0.39
C SER A 180 12.52 -2.20 0.51
N ILE A 181 12.02 -2.20 1.75
CA ILE A 181 10.65 -1.74 2.06
C ILE A 181 10.51 -0.21 1.92
N GLY A 182 11.60 0.51 1.74
CA GLY A 182 11.63 1.96 1.55
C GLY A 182 12.00 2.75 2.80
N LEU A 183 11.71 4.04 2.75
CA LEU A 183 11.95 5.00 3.82
C LEU A 183 10.65 5.28 4.58
N PRO A 184 10.71 5.64 5.87
CA PRO A 184 9.54 6.09 6.61
C PRO A 184 8.85 7.26 5.89
N ILE A 185 7.53 7.19 5.77
CA ILE A 185 6.73 8.29 5.21
C ILE A 185 6.68 9.48 6.21
N PRO A 186 6.28 10.68 5.79
CA PRO A 186 6.28 11.85 6.66
C PRO A 186 5.61 11.61 8.02
N SER A 187 6.18 12.17 9.09
CA SER A 187 5.70 12.03 10.48
C SER A 187 5.65 10.58 11.00
N THR A 188 6.47 9.70 10.44
CA THR A 188 6.61 8.31 10.87
C THR A 188 8.04 8.07 11.34
N ASP A 189 8.17 7.59 12.56
CA ASP A 189 9.46 7.11 13.11
C ASP A 189 9.51 5.59 12.99
N VAL A 190 10.67 5.08 12.62
CA VAL A 190 10.92 3.65 12.51
C VAL A 190 12.24 3.31 13.18
N CYS A 191 12.26 2.27 13.98
CA CYS A 191 13.49 1.69 14.51
C CYS A 191 13.42 0.17 14.51
N VAL A 192 14.58 -0.47 14.56
CA VAL A 192 14.71 -1.91 14.76
C VAL A 192 15.15 -2.13 16.20
N LYS A 193 14.42 -2.93 16.97
CA LYS A 193 14.74 -3.27 18.37
C LYS A 193 15.17 -4.73 18.49
N GLY A 194 16.11 -4.98 19.39
CA GLY A 194 16.50 -6.32 19.80
C GLY A 194 15.53 -6.94 20.79
N GLU A 195 15.74 -8.20 21.17
CA GLU A 195 14.93 -8.90 22.19
C GLU A 195 14.94 -8.21 23.56
N ASP A 196 15.98 -7.42 23.87
CA ASP A 196 16.11 -6.61 25.08
C ASP A 196 15.33 -5.27 25.01
N GLY A 197 14.64 -4.99 23.90
CA GLY A 197 13.90 -3.76 23.64
C GLY A 197 14.76 -2.55 23.28
N ASN A 198 16.09 -2.71 23.20
CA ASN A 198 16.99 -1.63 22.81
C ASN A 198 17.11 -1.48 21.29
N PRO A 199 17.33 -0.25 20.79
CA PRO A 199 17.60 -0.04 19.38
C PRO A 199 18.82 -0.82 18.90
N MET A 200 18.68 -1.50 17.76
CA MET A 200 19.78 -2.23 17.13
C MET A 200 20.69 -1.30 16.31
N PRO A 201 21.98 -1.61 16.21
CA PRO A 201 22.85 -0.96 15.25
C PRO A 201 22.38 -1.11 13.80
N LEU A 202 22.79 -0.21 12.92
CA LEU A 202 22.49 -0.29 11.50
C LEU A 202 23.04 -1.59 10.89
N GLY A 203 22.20 -2.30 10.15
CA GLY A 203 22.52 -3.57 9.49
C GLY A 203 22.23 -4.81 10.33
N GLU A 204 21.85 -4.65 11.59
CA GLU A 204 21.46 -5.77 12.44
C GLU A 204 19.97 -6.10 12.32
N VAL A 205 19.65 -7.37 12.57
CA VAL A 205 18.29 -7.90 12.49
C VAL A 205 17.56 -7.73 13.83
N GLY A 206 16.29 -7.34 13.79
CA GLY A 206 15.47 -7.23 14.99
C GLY A 206 14.00 -6.95 14.63
N GLU A 207 13.21 -6.60 15.62
CA GLU A 207 11.80 -6.24 15.46
C GLU A 207 11.63 -4.83 14.91
N LEU A 208 10.83 -4.68 13.84
CA LEU A 208 10.53 -3.39 13.26
C LEU A 208 9.45 -2.68 14.08
N CYS A 209 9.83 -1.60 14.76
CA CYS A 209 8.94 -0.77 15.55
C CYS A 209 8.57 0.50 14.79
N ILE A 210 7.28 0.85 14.79
CA ILE A 210 6.75 1.97 14.03
C ILE A 210 5.96 2.89 14.95
N ARG A 211 6.26 4.19 14.91
CA ARG A 211 5.51 5.23 15.60
C ARG A 211 5.04 6.30 14.61
N GLY A 212 3.76 6.65 14.68
CA GLY A 212 3.20 7.69 13.82
C GLY A 212 1.69 7.88 14.01
N PRO A 213 1.13 8.97 13.46
CA PRO A 213 -0.29 9.29 13.63
C PRO A 213 -1.23 8.29 12.93
N GLN A 214 -0.71 7.47 12.05
CA GLN A 214 -1.44 6.42 11.32
C GLN A 214 -1.55 5.10 12.10
N VAL A 215 -0.85 4.95 13.23
CA VAL A 215 -0.89 3.74 14.05
C VAL A 215 -2.25 3.60 14.73
N MET A 216 -2.84 2.42 14.70
CA MET A 216 -4.14 2.10 15.24
C MET A 216 -4.28 2.44 16.73
N LYS A 217 -5.51 2.56 17.21
CA LYS A 217 -5.82 2.72 18.64
C LYS A 217 -5.62 1.43 19.45
N GLY A 218 -5.61 0.27 18.80
CA GLY A 218 -5.52 -1.06 19.39
C GLY A 218 -6.45 -2.04 18.69
N TYR A 219 -6.54 -3.26 19.22
CA TYR A 219 -7.46 -4.28 18.72
C TYR A 219 -8.79 -4.25 19.48
N TRP A 220 -9.91 -4.29 18.76
CA TRP A 220 -11.26 -4.26 19.31
C TRP A 220 -11.50 -5.44 20.25
N ASN A 221 -11.87 -5.13 21.52
CA ASN A 221 -12.11 -6.11 22.60
C ASN A 221 -10.94 -7.10 22.82
N ARG A 222 -9.69 -6.65 22.57
CA ARG A 222 -8.46 -7.46 22.72
C ARG A 222 -7.36 -6.65 23.45
N PRO A 223 -7.57 -6.29 24.73
CA PRO A 223 -6.59 -5.46 25.44
C PRO A 223 -5.24 -6.16 25.64
N GLU A 224 -5.24 -7.47 25.86
CA GLU A 224 -3.99 -8.24 26.06
C GLU A 224 -3.15 -8.28 24.78
N GLU A 225 -3.78 -8.56 23.63
CA GLU A 225 -3.08 -8.56 22.35
C GLU A 225 -2.65 -7.14 21.91
N THR A 226 -3.40 -6.12 22.35
CA THR A 226 -3.01 -4.72 22.12
C THR A 226 -1.75 -4.39 22.89
N ALA A 227 -1.66 -4.76 24.17
CA ALA A 227 -0.50 -4.52 25.01
C ALA A 227 0.78 -5.27 24.55
N GLN A 228 0.65 -6.29 23.69
CA GLN A 228 1.79 -6.99 23.09
C GLN A 228 2.41 -6.25 21.90
N VAL A 229 1.69 -5.30 21.30
CA VAL A 229 2.10 -4.65 20.04
C VAL A 229 2.11 -3.12 20.10
N ILE A 230 1.56 -2.53 21.14
CA ILE A 230 1.57 -1.08 21.38
C ILE A 230 2.16 -0.80 22.75
N ASP A 231 3.25 0.00 22.79
CA ASP A 231 3.93 0.47 24.00
C ASP A 231 3.20 1.69 24.60
#